data_656cf1ff93c6b86815e9f4501c186973
#
_entry.id   656cf1ff93c6b86815e9f4501c186973
#
_cell.length_a   1.000
_cell.length_b   1.000
_cell.length_c   1.000
_cell.angle_alpha   90.00
_cell.angle_beta   90.00
_cell.angle_gamma   90.00
#
_symmetry.space_group_name_H-M   'P 1'
#
loop_
_entity.id
_entity.type
_entity.pdbx_description
1 polymer ?
#
loop_
_entity_poly.entity_id
_entity_poly.type
_entity_poly.pdbx_seq_one_letter_code
_entity_poly.pdbx_strand_id
1 'polypeptide(L)'
;MSAKREITEKILSLLKTLPKDRINHYASFKDVQIERFSNPDKVAQISEKDLKLQYISLRDLVNDKYKNYYKLDDKLLKPKGNPQYYDRILSEIKGEKKETWADAIRTVYKGK
;
A
#
# COMPACT_ATOMS: atom_id res chain seq x y z
N MET A 1 -26.79 -8.27 -19.06
CA MET A 1 -25.58 -8.22 -18.23
C MET A 1 -25.91 -7.72 -16.85
N SER A 2 -25.43 -8.41 -15.85
CA SER A 2 -25.71 -7.98 -14.48
C SER A 2 -24.87 -6.75 -14.12
N ALA A 3 -25.48 -5.84 -13.36
CA ALA A 3 -24.78 -4.70 -12.79
C ALA A 3 -23.54 -5.11 -11.97
N LYS A 4 -23.59 -6.28 -11.35
CA LYS A 4 -22.44 -6.88 -10.64
C LYS A 4 -21.22 -7.06 -11.53
N ARG A 5 -21.41 -7.55 -12.74
CA ARG A 5 -20.30 -7.75 -13.68
C ARG A 5 -19.62 -6.43 -14.05
N GLU A 6 -20.43 -5.42 -14.36
CA GLU A 6 -19.92 -4.08 -14.68
C GLU A 6 -19.13 -3.48 -13.53
N ILE A 7 -19.66 -3.57 -12.31
CA ILE A 7 -18.99 -3.06 -11.11
C ILE A 7 -17.67 -3.84 -10.86
N THR A 8 -17.69 -5.15 -11.04
CA THR A 8 -16.50 -5.99 -10.88
C THR A 8 -15.41 -5.62 -11.89
N GLU A 9 -15.78 -5.37 -13.13
CA GLU A 9 -14.83 -4.92 -14.16
C GLU A 9 -14.22 -3.56 -13.82
N LYS A 10 -15.02 -2.64 -13.29
CA LYS A 10 -14.54 -1.35 -12.79
C LYS A 10 -13.57 -1.51 -11.62
N ILE A 11 -13.88 -2.38 -10.67
CA ILE A 11 -13.00 -2.70 -9.53
C ILE A 11 -11.67 -3.26 -10.03
N LEU A 12 -11.69 -4.22 -10.95
CA LEU A 12 -10.48 -4.82 -11.51
C LEU A 12 -9.62 -3.80 -12.26
N SER A 13 -10.24 -2.89 -13.00
CA SER A 13 -9.49 -1.84 -13.70
C SER A 13 -8.81 -0.88 -12.72
N LEU A 14 -9.48 -0.51 -11.63
CA LEU A 14 -8.89 0.32 -10.57
C LEU A 14 -7.72 -0.40 -9.88
N LEU A 15 -7.87 -1.69 -9.58
CA LEU A 15 -6.80 -2.48 -8.95
C LEU A 15 -5.55 -2.56 -9.82
N LYS A 16 -5.71 -2.66 -11.13
CA LYS A 16 -4.60 -2.66 -12.08
C LYS A 16 -3.84 -1.33 -12.11
N THR A 17 -4.49 -0.22 -11.74
CA THR A 17 -3.84 1.09 -11.70
C THR A 17 -2.99 1.30 -10.45
N LEU A 18 -3.15 0.46 -9.42
CA LEU A 18 -2.36 0.59 -8.19
C LEU A 18 -0.88 0.35 -8.45
N PRO A 19 0.00 1.17 -7.86
CA PRO A 19 1.44 0.95 -7.98
C PRO A 19 1.88 -0.30 -7.22
N LYS A 20 3.06 -0.80 -7.57
CA LYS A 20 3.69 -1.89 -6.83
C LYS A 20 4.04 -1.45 -5.41
N ASP A 21 3.88 -2.33 -4.44
CA ASP A 21 4.23 -2.05 -3.06
C ASP A 21 5.71 -1.71 -2.91
N ARG A 22 6.01 -0.73 -2.08
CA ARG A 22 7.39 -0.31 -1.80
C ARG A 22 8.16 -1.33 -0.98
N ILE A 23 7.45 -2.09 -0.15
CA ILE A 23 8.00 -3.11 0.73
C ILE A 23 7.56 -4.47 0.21
N ASN A 24 8.48 -5.43 0.19
CA ASN A 24 8.15 -6.80 -0.17
C ASN A 24 7.32 -7.44 0.96
N HIS A 25 6.07 -7.73 0.65
CA HIS A 25 5.16 -8.41 1.56
C HIS A 25 5.03 -9.89 1.20
N TYR A 26 4.67 -10.71 2.17
CA TYR A 26 4.28 -12.09 1.92
C TYR A 26 3.11 -12.18 0.93
N ALA A 27 2.13 -11.31 1.08
CA ALA A 27 1.01 -11.20 0.17
C ALA A 27 0.77 -9.72 -0.17
N SER A 28 0.64 -9.41 -1.46
CA SER A 28 0.30 -8.07 -1.93
C SER A 28 -1.20 -7.85 -1.88
N PHE A 29 -1.65 -6.73 -1.31
CA PHE A 29 -3.06 -6.32 -1.32
C PHE A 29 -3.61 -6.29 -2.74
N LYS A 30 -2.87 -5.70 -3.67
CA LYS A 30 -3.27 -5.62 -5.08
C LYS A 30 -3.52 -7.00 -5.68
N ASP A 31 -2.58 -7.92 -5.54
CA ASP A 31 -2.66 -9.26 -6.13
C ASP A 31 -3.78 -10.09 -5.50
N VAL A 32 -3.91 -10.04 -4.19
CA VAL A 32 -4.98 -10.72 -3.44
C VAL A 32 -6.36 -10.24 -3.86
N GLN A 33 -6.54 -8.93 -4.02
CA GLN A 33 -7.82 -8.38 -4.43
C GLN A 33 -8.13 -8.66 -5.90
N ILE A 34 -7.15 -8.64 -6.78
CA ILE A 34 -7.33 -9.04 -8.18
C ILE A 34 -7.78 -10.50 -8.26
N GLU A 35 -7.16 -11.39 -7.53
CA GLU A 35 -7.56 -12.79 -7.46
C GLU A 35 -9.00 -12.94 -6.95
N ARG A 36 -9.32 -12.24 -5.86
CA ARG A 36 -10.66 -12.28 -5.27
C ARG A 36 -11.76 -11.87 -6.25
N PHE A 37 -11.57 -10.75 -6.94
CA PHE A 37 -12.58 -10.23 -7.87
C PHE A 37 -12.54 -10.90 -9.24
N SER A 38 -11.50 -11.63 -9.56
CA SER A 38 -11.44 -12.46 -10.77
C SER A 38 -12.17 -13.79 -10.63
N ASN A 39 -12.43 -14.23 -9.39
CA ASN A 39 -13.14 -15.49 -9.12
C ASN A 39 -14.65 -15.24 -9.13
N PRO A 40 -15.39 -15.80 -10.13
CA PRO A 40 -16.83 -15.55 -10.23
C PRO A 40 -17.63 -16.11 -9.06
N ASP A 41 -17.18 -17.20 -8.44
CA ASP A 41 -17.88 -17.82 -7.29
C ASP A 41 -17.83 -16.90 -6.06
N LYS A 42 -16.69 -16.29 -5.81
CA LYS A 42 -16.51 -15.34 -4.71
C LYS A 42 -17.33 -14.08 -4.93
N VAL A 43 -17.36 -13.57 -6.16
CA VAL A 43 -18.13 -12.38 -6.52
C VAL A 43 -19.62 -12.64 -6.42
N ALA A 44 -20.09 -13.82 -6.78
CA ALA A 44 -21.51 -14.19 -6.72
C ALA A 44 -22.06 -14.16 -5.28
N GLN A 45 -21.22 -14.36 -4.27
CA GLN A 45 -21.61 -14.32 -2.85
C GLN A 45 -21.79 -12.88 -2.33
N ILE A 46 -21.30 -11.88 -3.04
CA ILE A 46 -21.34 -10.48 -2.61
C ILE A 46 -22.62 -9.84 -3.21
N SER A 47 -23.35 -9.08 -2.39
CA SER A 47 -24.51 -8.34 -2.88
C SER A 47 -24.06 -7.18 -3.80
N GLU A 48 -24.94 -6.77 -4.70
CA GLU A 48 -24.67 -5.61 -5.57
C GLU A 48 -24.40 -4.33 -4.77
N LYS A 49 -25.13 -4.12 -3.67
CA LYS A 49 -24.94 -2.99 -2.77
C LYS A 49 -23.54 -2.98 -2.16
N ASP A 50 -23.08 -4.15 -1.67
CA ASP A 50 -21.76 -4.28 -1.07
C ASP A 50 -20.65 -4.10 -2.11
N LEU A 51 -20.83 -4.57 -3.34
CA LEU A 51 -19.90 -4.34 -4.43
C LEU A 51 -19.75 -2.85 -4.75
N LYS A 52 -20.87 -2.11 -4.77
CA LYS A 52 -20.83 -0.65 -4.97
C LYS A 52 -20.05 0.05 -3.85
N LEU A 53 -20.28 -0.34 -2.59
CA LEU A 53 -19.56 0.22 -1.45
C LEU A 53 -18.07 -0.09 -1.53
N GLN A 54 -17.71 -1.32 -1.90
CA GLN A 54 -16.30 -1.72 -2.08
C GLN A 54 -15.64 -0.95 -3.24
N TYR A 55 -16.37 -0.72 -4.31
CA TYR A 55 -15.88 0.10 -5.42
C TYR A 55 -15.59 1.54 -4.99
N ILE A 56 -16.51 2.15 -4.26
CA ILE A 56 -16.33 3.52 -3.75
C ILE A 56 -15.12 3.60 -2.82
N SER A 57 -15.01 2.66 -1.89
CA SER A 57 -13.88 2.60 -0.95
C SER A 57 -12.54 2.42 -1.67
N LEU A 58 -12.50 1.54 -2.66
CA LEU A 58 -11.29 1.31 -3.46
C LEU A 58 -10.92 2.53 -4.30
N ARG A 59 -11.92 3.19 -4.90
CA ARG A 59 -11.71 4.43 -5.64
C ARG A 59 -11.09 5.51 -4.75
N ASP A 60 -11.57 5.65 -3.52
CA ASP A 60 -11.06 6.62 -2.57
C ASP A 60 -9.61 6.30 -2.18
N LEU A 61 -9.25 5.02 -2.03
CA LEU A 61 -7.88 4.59 -1.77
C LEU A 61 -6.96 4.87 -2.97
N VAL A 62 -7.39 4.57 -4.18
CA VAL A 62 -6.61 4.79 -5.41
C VAL A 62 -6.34 6.28 -5.64
N ASN A 63 -7.32 7.14 -5.30
CA ASN A 63 -7.19 8.59 -5.43
C ASN A 63 -6.47 9.25 -4.25
N ASP A 64 -5.91 8.45 -3.33
CA ASP A 64 -5.21 8.95 -2.14
C ASP A 64 -6.05 9.89 -1.27
N LYS A 65 -7.37 9.71 -1.23
CA LYS A 65 -8.29 10.57 -0.48
C LYS A 65 -7.89 10.68 0.98
N TYR A 66 -7.64 9.54 1.63
CA TYR A 66 -7.29 9.50 3.04
C TYR A 66 -5.88 10.03 3.32
N LYS A 67 -4.94 9.71 2.43
CA LYS A 67 -3.57 10.24 2.51
C LYS A 67 -3.56 11.77 2.44
N ASN A 68 -4.34 12.36 1.54
CA ASN A 68 -4.43 13.81 1.37
C ASN A 68 -5.18 14.48 2.52
N TYR A 69 -6.22 13.82 3.06
CA TYR A 69 -6.99 14.32 4.18
C TYR A 69 -6.17 14.33 5.48
N TYR A 70 -5.42 13.25 5.73
CA TYR A 70 -4.59 13.08 6.93
C TYR A 70 -3.11 13.30 6.63
N LYS A 71 -2.81 14.28 5.81
CA LYS A 71 -1.43 14.56 5.39
C LYS A 71 -0.54 14.87 6.59
N LEU A 72 0.57 14.11 6.68
CA LEU A 72 1.57 14.31 7.72
C LEU A 72 2.54 15.43 7.34
N ASP A 73 2.96 16.20 8.34
CA ASP A 73 4.01 17.20 8.18
C ASP A 73 5.38 16.50 8.05
N ASP A 74 6.30 17.12 7.32
CA ASP A 74 7.69 16.65 7.14
C ASP A 74 8.43 16.47 8.47
N LYS A 75 8.01 17.17 9.52
CA LYS A 75 8.60 17.04 10.86
C LYS A 75 8.60 15.61 11.40
N LEU A 76 7.56 14.83 11.08
CA LEU A 76 7.46 13.44 11.51
C LEU A 76 8.23 12.50 10.59
N LEU A 77 8.24 12.77 9.28
CA LEU A 77 8.88 11.92 8.28
C LEU A 77 10.39 12.19 8.18
N LYS A 78 10.79 13.43 8.44
CA LYS A 78 12.19 13.89 8.38
C LYS A 78 12.54 14.63 9.67
N PRO A 79 12.87 13.90 10.75
CA PRO A 79 13.24 14.53 12.03
C PRO A 79 14.48 15.43 11.87
N LYS A 80 14.46 16.60 12.48
CA LYS A 80 15.59 17.57 12.40
C LYS A 80 16.93 16.99 12.89
N GLY A 81 16.87 16.13 13.91
CA GLY A 81 18.07 15.51 14.46
C GLY A 81 18.69 14.46 13.55
N ASN A 82 17.88 13.81 12.72
CA ASN A 82 18.33 12.81 11.74
C ASN A 82 17.34 12.73 10.58
N PRO A 83 17.44 13.62 9.57
CA PRO A 83 16.50 13.68 8.46
C PRO A 83 16.40 12.39 7.64
N GLN A 84 17.43 11.56 7.67
CA GLN A 84 17.48 10.31 6.90
C GLN A 84 17.14 9.07 7.73
N TYR A 85 16.67 9.24 8.96
CA TYR A 85 16.41 8.14 9.88
C TYR A 85 15.45 7.08 9.28
N TYR A 86 14.31 7.53 8.80
CA TYR A 86 13.30 6.63 8.22
C TYR A 86 13.71 6.15 6.82
N ASP A 87 14.35 6.99 6.03
CA ASP A 87 14.85 6.61 4.69
C ASP A 87 15.87 5.49 4.78
N ARG A 88 16.75 5.53 5.78
CA ARG A 88 17.71 4.48 6.04
C ARG A 88 17.03 3.14 6.38
N ILE A 89 16.03 3.17 7.27
CA ILE A 89 15.27 1.98 7.66
C ILE A 89 14.55 1.39 6.44
N LEU A 90 13.92 2.23 5.63
CA LEU A 90 13.23 1.78 4.42
C LEU A 90 14.19 1.16 3.40
N SER A 91 15.39 1.72 3.23
CA SER A 91 16.37 1.17 2.31
C SER A 91 16.88 -0.21 2.77
N GLU A 92 17.05 -0.40 4.08
CA GLU A 92 17.43 -1.70 4.66
C GLU A 92 16.32 -2.74 4.45
N ILE A 93 15.06 -2.38 4.67
CA ILE A 93 13.91 -3.26 4.45
C ILE A 93 13.81 -3.69 2.97
N LYS A 94 14.08 -2.77 2.04
CA LYS A 94 14.09 -3.07 0.61
C LYS A 94 15.28 -3.92 0.16
N GLY A 95 16.29 -4.09 1.01
CA GLY A 95 17.51 -4.80 0.68
C GLY A 95 18.48 -4.00 -0.18
N GLU A 96 18.26 -2.70 -0.35
CA GLU A 96 19.15 -1.80 -1.10
C GLU A 96 20.46 -1.54 -0.36
N LYS A 97 20.39 -1.56 0.98
CA LYS A 97 21.55 -1.34 1.86
C LYS A 97 21.55 -2.34 3.00
N LYS A 98 22.66 -3.02 3.18
CA LYS A 98 22.86 -3.91 4.33
C LYS A 98 23.67 -3.18 5.40
N GLU A 99 23.28 -3.32 6.66
CA GLU A 99 24.00 -2.76 7.78
C GLU A 99 25.34 -3.49 7.97
N THR A 100 26.43 -2.73 8.01
CA THR A 100 27.76 -3.26 8.29
C THR A 100 28.05 -3.18 9.79
N TRP A 101 29.07 -3.91 10.23
CA TRP A 101 29.54 -3.82 11.62
C TRP A 101 29.88 -2.38 12.04
N ALA A 102 30.49 -1.62 11.13
CA ALA A 102 30.85 -0.22 11.39
C ALA A 102 29.59 0.64 11.56
N ASP A 103 28.54 0.38 10.77
CA ASP A 103 27.27 1.09 10.87
C ASP A 103 26.56 0.78 12.19
N ALA A 104 26.58 -0.48 12.61
CA ALA A 104 26.01 -0.91 13.89
C ALA A 104 26.68 -0.22 15.07
N ILE A 105 28.02 -0.23 15.11
CA ILE A 105 28.82 0.44 16.15
C ILE A 105 28.51 1.96 16.16
N ARG A 106 28.50 2.57 15.00
CA ARG A 106 28.19 4.00 14.87
C ARG A 106 26.80 4.34 15.38
N THR A 107 25.80 3.50 15.08
CA THR A 107 24.41 3.68 15.53
C THR A 107 24.33 3.62 17.06
N VAL A 108 25.00 2.65 17.68
CA VAL A 108 25.05 2.51 19.14
C VAL A 108 25.77 3.71 19.78
N TYR A 109 26.86 4.17 19.19
CA TYR A 109 27.71 5.25 19.77
C TYR A 109 27.10 6.63 19.56
N LYS A 110 26.57 6.93 18.36
CA LYS A 110 26.08 8.25 17.97
C LYS A 110 24.56 8.38 17.92
N GLY A 111 23.83 7.28 17.99
CA GLY A 111 22.38 7.27 17.84
C GLY A 111 21.90 7.63 16.43
N LYS A 112 22.76 7.53 15.44
CA LYS A 112 22.45 7.91 14.05
C LYS A 112 22.69 6.77 13.08
#